data_d7856e583b6011e8093781749c512869
#
_entry.id   d7856e583b6011e8093781749c512869
#
_cell.length_a   1.000
_cell.length_b   1.000
_cell.length_c   1.000
_cell.angle_alpha   90.00
_cell.angle_beta   90.00
_cell.angle_gamma   90.00
#
_symmetry.space_group_name_H-M   'P 1'
#
loop_
_entity.id
_entity.type
_entity.pdbx_description
1 polymer ?
#
loop_
_entity_poly.entity_id
_entity_poly.type
_entity_poly.pdbx_seq_one_letter_code
_entity_poly.pdbx_strand_id
1 'polypeptide(L)'
;KEDSPAGSYLTKRQVRSQDFNSFGSRRGNHEVMMRGTFANIRIKNEMAPGTEGGVTIHQPSGKQMPIYDAAMKYAEDGVPLVIVGGKLYGNGSSRDWAAKGTLLLGVKAVIATSFERIHRSNLVGMGVLPLAFTQGFDADSLGLDGSEFYSIPASGNLEPFSEIQVSARKGDGTEIIFPAI
;
A
#
# COMPACT_ATOMS: atom_id res chain seq x y z
N LYS A 1 0.21 11.87 -16.58
CA LYS A 1 1.48 12.05 -17.27
C LYS A 1 1.74 10.84 -18.16
N GLU A 2 2.39 11.03 -19.30
CA GLU A 2 2.69 9.96 -20.26
C GLU A 2 3.64 8.91 -19.69
N ASP A 3 4.60 9.34 -18.90
CA ASP A 3 5.64 8.56 -18.25
C ASP A 3 5.15 7.79 -17.00
N SER A 4 3.90 8.02 -16.58
CA SER A 4 3.32 7.27 -15.46
C SER A 4 2.85 5.88 -15.90
N PRO A 5 2.72 4.91 -14.96
CA PRO A 5 2.17 3.59 -15.29
C PRO A 5 0.81 3.64 -15.99
N ALA A 6 -0.09 4.54 -15.56
CA ALA A 6 -1.38 4.73 -16.20
C ALA A 6 -1.26 5.38 -17.58
N GLY A 7 -0.36 6.37 -17.73
CA GLY A 7 -0.09 7.02 -19.02
C GLY A 7 0.45 6.03 -20.03
N SER A 8 1.47 5.27 -19.69
CA SER A 8 2.06 4.22 -20.54
C SER A 8 1.02 3.16 -20.94
N TYR A 9 0.13 2.78 -20.02
CA TYR A 9 -0.97 1.85 -20.31
C TYR A 9 -1.95 2.41 -21.36
N LEU A 10 -2.30 3.69 -21.25
CA LEU A 10 -3.22 4.36 -22.20
C LEU A 10 -2.56 4.58 -23.56
N THR A 11 -1.31 5.01 -23.59
CA THR A 11 -0.55 5.21 -24.83
C THR A 11 -0.41 3.93 -25.63
N LYS A 12 -0.11 2.80 -24.99
CA LYS A 12 -0.09 1.47 -25.62
C LYS A 12 -1.43 1.07 -26.25
N ARG A 13 -2.53 1.69 -25.83
CA ARG A 13 -3.88 1.51 -26.38
C ARG A 13 -4.31 2.63 -27.32
N GLN A 14 -3.34 3.38 -27.85
CA GLN A 14 -3.56 4.44 -28.83
C GLN A 14 -4.41 5.61 -28.32
N VAL A 15 -4.49 5.81 -27.00
CA VAL A 15 -5.10 7.00 -26.40
C VAL A 15 -4.06 8.10 -26.40
N ARG A 16 -4.38 9.23 -27.02
CA ARG A 16 -3.48 10.39 -27.06
C ARG A 16 -3.39 11.05 -25.67
N SER A 17 -2.26 11.64 -25.33
CA SER A 17 -2.05 12.24 -24.01
C SER A 17 -3.06 13.32 -23.65
N GLN A 18 -3.51 14.09 -24.62
CA GLN A 18 -4.57 15.10 -24.46
C GLN A 18 -5.94 14.48 -24.08
N ASP A 19 -6.14 13.21 -24.37
CA ASP A 19 -7.37 12.45 -24.12
C ASP A 19 -7.29 11.58 -22.87
N PHE A 20 -6.20 11.64 -22.09
CA PHE A 20 -6.03 10.81 -20.89
C PHE A 20 -7.09 11.08 -19.83
N ASN A 21 -7.48 12.34 -19.69
CA ASN A 21 -8.48 12.76 -18.71
C ASN A 21 -8.07 12.46 -17.25
N SER A 22 -9.01 12.52 -16.30
CA SER A 22 -8.74 12.24 -14.90
C SER A 22 -8.98 10.76 -14.54
N PHE A 23 -8.40 10.29 -13.43
CA PHE A 23 -8.72 8.96 -12.91
C PHE A 23 -10.22 8.82 -12.59
N GLY A 24 -10.85 9.90 -12.13
CA GLY A 24 -12.28 9.91 -11.84
C GLY A 24 -13.17 9.59 -13.03
N SER A 25 -12.83 10.09 -14.22
CA SER A 25 -13.58 9.82 -15.47
C SER A 25 -13.31 8.41 -16.03
N ARG A 26 -12.28 7.73 -15.53
CA ARG A 26 -11.90 6.36 -15.95
C ARG A 26 -12.18 5.30 -14.88
N ARG A 27 -13.05 5.57 -13.94
CA ARG A 27 -13.38 4.65 -12.84
C ARG A 27 -13.87 3.27 -13.30
N GLY A 28 -14.46 3.15 -14.47
CA GLY A 28 -14.85 1.86 -15.05
C GLY A 28 -13.69 1.01 -15.56
N ASN A 29 -12.49 1.57 -15.64
CA ASN A 29 -11.30 0.85 -16.10
C ASN A 29 -10.37 0.55 -14.90
N HIS A 30 -10.46 -0.67 -14.37
CA HIS A 30 -9.67 -1.09 -13.21
C HIS A 30 -8.16 -1.05 -13.49
N GLU A 31 -7.73 -1.29 -14.72
CA GLU A 31 -6.33 -1.23 -15.13
C GLU A 31 -5.74 0.18 -14.97
N VAL A 32 -6.51 1.20 -15.33
CA VAL A 32 -6.11 2.59 -15.10
C VAL A 32 -6.12 2.91 -13.61
N MET A 33 -7.18 2.50 -12.90
CA MET A 33 -7.37 2.83 -11.49
C MET A 33 -6.31 2.20 -10.59
N MET A 34 -5.95 0.92 -10.80
CA MET A 34 -4.92 0.28 -9.98
C MET A 34 -3.54 0.92 -10.18
N ARG A 35 -3.23 1.39 -11.38
CA ARG A 35 -1.99 2.12 -11.69
C ARG A 35 -1.95 3.50 -11.04
N GLY A 36 -3.09 4.05 -10.67
CA GLY A 36 -3.24 5.35 -10.02
C GLY A 36 -3.50 5.29 -8.52
N THR A 37 -3.55 4.11 -7.90
CA THR A 37 -3.97 3.95 -6.50
C THR A 37 -3.16 4.82 -5.53
N PHE A 38 -1.85 4.94 -5.72
CA PHE A 38 -0.96 5.77 -4.91
C PHE A 38 -0.35 6.95 -5.71
N ALA A 39 -1.00 7.40 -6.78
CA ALA A 39 -0.47 8.45 -7.66
C ALA A 39 -0.66 9.87 -7.13
N ASN A 40 -1.27 10.06 -5.95
CA ASN A 40 -1.44 11.38 -5.37
C ASN A 40 -0.08 11.95 -4.95
N ILE A 41 0.25 13.14 -5.45
CA ILE A 41 1.52 13.83 -5.17
C ILE A 41 1.75 14.15 -3.69
N ARG A 42 0.69 14.16 -2.87
CA ARG A 42 0.79 14.37 -1.42
C ARG A 42 1.27 13.14 -0.66
N ILE A 43 1.29 11.98 -1.30
CA ILE A 43 1.84 10.77 -0.70
C ILE A 43 3.36 10.93 -0.65
N LYS A 44 3.92 10.67 0.53
CA LYS A 44 5.36 10.60 0.74
C LYS A 44 5.69 9.22 1.27
N ASN A 45 6.50 8.49 0.55
CA ASN A 45 6.98 7.19 0.96
C ASN A 45 8.33 7.34 1.65
N GLU A 46 8.40 7.05 2.94
CA GLU A 46 9.62 7.19 3.73
C GLU A 46 10.72 6.23 3.30
N MET A 47 10.38 5.13 2.62
CA MET A 47 11.36 4.25 1.97
C MET A 47 12.11 4.94 0.81
N ALA A 48 11.55 6.00 0.23
CA ALA A 48 12.12 6.75 -0.88
C ALA A 48 12.17 8.25 -0.54
N PRO A 49 13.04 8.66 0.40
CA PRO A 49 13.13 10.06 0.86
C PRO A 49 13.33 11.03 -0.30
N GLY A 50 12.66 12.18 -0.23
CA GLY A 50 12.77 13.23 -1.26
C GLY A 50 11.90 12.99 -2.50
N THR A 51 11.12 11.90 -2.56
CA THR A 51 10.16 11.64 -3.63
C THR A 51 8.74 12.04 -3.22
N GLU A 52 7.90 12.25 -4.22
CA GLU A 52 6.47 12.54 -4.06
C GLU A 52 5.64 11.59 -4.93
N GLY A 53 4.43 11.28 -4.47
CA GLY A 53 3.51 10.43 -5.20
C GLY A 53 3.81 8.95 -5.07
N GLY A 54 3.41 8.18 -6.07
CA GLY A 54 3.43 6.73 -6.06
C GLY A 54 4.79 6.11 -6.37
N VAL A 55 5.81 6.43 -5.60
CA VAL A 55 7.18 5.91 -5.75
C VAL A 55 7.56 5.05 -4.56
N THR A 56 8.32 4.00 -4.78
CA THR A 56 8.84 3.11 -3.73
C THR A 56 10.21 2.57 -4.09
N ILE A 57 10.84 1.89 -3.14
CA ILE A 57 12.05 1.08 -3.36
C ILE A 57 11.63 -0.38 -3.40
N HIS A 58 11.91 -1.06 -4.51
CA HIS A 58 11.66 -2.49 -4.66
C HIS A 58 12.72 -3.30 -3.91
N GLN A 59 12.30 -4.22 -3.06
CA GLN A 59 13.18 -5.18 -2.37
C GLN A 59 13.15 -6.54 -3.10
N PRO A 60 14.28 -7.26 -3.21
CA PRO A 60 15.62 -6.94 -2.70
C PRO A 60 16.48 -6.11 -3.66
N SER A 61 15.94 -5.68 -4.82
CA SER A 61 16.78 -5.02 -5.85
C SER A 61 17.30 -3.63 -5.43
N GLY A 62 16.70 -3.00 -4.43
CA GLY A 62 17.04 -1.64 -4.00
C GLY A 62 16.71 -0.54 -5.02
N LYS A 63 16.01 -0.88 -6.10
CA LYS A 63 15.70 0.08 -7.18
C LYS A 63 14.46 0.89 -6.87
N GLN A 64 14.58 2.18 -7.08
CA GLN A 64 13.45 3.10 -7.03
C GLN A 64 12.57 2.96 -8.28
N MET A 65 11.26 2.83 -8.10
CA MET A 65 10.30 2.70 -9.20
C MET A 65 8.89 3.08 -8.75
N PRO A 66 7.94 3.25 -9.70
CA PRO A 66 6.53 3.40 -9.35
C PRO A 66 6.01 2.23 -8.50
N ILE A 67 5.13 2.52 -7.54
CA ILE A 67 4.52 1.49 -6.67
C ILE A 67 3.84 0.39 -7.50
N TYR A 68 3.15 0.77 -8.58
CA TYR A 68 2.54 -0.20 -9.49
C TYR A 68 3.55 -1.18 -10.07
N ASP A 69 4.68 -0.69 -10.57
CA ASP A 69 5.70 -1.53 -11.20
C ASP A 69 6.37 -2.46 -10.17
N ALA A 70 6.62 -1.96 -8.96
CA ALA A 70 7.12 -2.77 -7.86
C ALA A 70 6.11 -3.87 -7.48
N ALA A 71 4.83 -3.51 -7.36
CA ALA A 71 3.76 -4.46 -7.05
C ALA A 71 3.64 -5.58 -8.08
N MET A 72 3.81 -5.27 -9.37
CA MET A 72 3.78 -6.29 -10.43
C MET A 72 4.98 -7.25 -10.31
N LYS A 73 6.17 -6.75 -10.00
CA LYS A 73 7.34 -7.60 -9.75
C LYS A 73 7.13 -8.54 -8.57
N TYR A 74 6.61 -8.04 -7.46
CA TYR A 74 6.28 -8.86 -6.30
C TYR A 74 5.21 -9.90 -6.63
N ALA A 75 4.23 -9.56 -7.47
CA ALA A 75 3.20 -10.50 -7.91
C ALA A 75 3.79 -11.63 -8.77
N GLU A 76 4.72 -11.33 -9.67
CA GLU A 76 5.46 -12.33 -10.46
C GLU A 76 6.25 -13.28 -9.57
N ASP A 77 6.84 -12.77 -8.49
CA ASP A 77 7.59 -13.55 -7.50
C ASP A 77 6.69 -14.25 -6.47
N GLY A 78 5.38 -14.04 -6.52
CA GLY A 78 4.42 -14.61 -5.56
C GLY A 78 4.51 -14.03 -4.15
N VAL A 79 5.05 -12.82 -3.99
CA VAL A 79 5.28 -12.15 -2.70
C VAL A 79 4.10 -11.27 -2.33
N PRO A 80 3.34 -11.57 -1.26
CA PRO A 80 2.30 -10.69 -0.73
C PRO A 80 2.91 -9.46 -0.05
N LEU A 81 2.15 -8.36 -0.04
CA LEU A 81 2.62 -7.06 0.43
C LEU A 81 1.92 -6.60 1.71
N VAL A 82 2.63 -5.81 2.49
CA VAL A 82 2.12 -5.05 3.64
C VAL A 82 2.40 -3.57 3.41
N ILE A 83 1.45 -2.71 3.79
CA ILE A 83 1.66 -1.27 3.87
C ILE A 83 1.81 -0.87 5.32
N VAL A 84 2.82 -0.07 5.63
CA VAL A 84 2.96 0.60 6.92
C VAL A 84 2.63 2.08 6.74
N GLY A 85 1.66 2.56 7.48
CA GLY A 85 1.15 3.93 7.36
C GLY A 85 1.13 4.70 8.67
N GLY A 86 0.99 6.00 8.57
CA GLY A 86 0.91 6.92 9.70
C GLY A 86 -0.51 7.13 10.22
N LYS A 87 -0.77 8.37 10.68
CA LYS A 87 -2.07 8.77 11.23
C LYS A 87 -3.11 9.01 10.13
N LEU A 88 -4.36 8.71 10.44
CA LEU A 88 -5.52 8.92 9.56
C LEU A 88 -5.33 8.31 8.17
N TYR A 89 -4.77 7.10 8.11
CA TYR A 89 -4.55 6.39 6.85
C TYR A 89 -5.86 6.26 6.07
N GLY A 90 -5.82 6.64 4.79
CA GLY A 90 -6.99 6.67 3.91
C GLY A 90 -7.73 8.00 3.88
N ASN A 91 -7.31 9.01 4.66
CA ASN A 91 -7.90 10.34 4.60
C ASN A 91 -7.64 11.00 3.23
N GLY A 92 -8.67 11.63 2.66
CA GLY A 92 -8.60 12.28 1.35
C GLY A 92 -8.58 11.31 0.16
N SER A 93 -8.80 10.02 0.36
CA SER A 93 -8.82 9.00 -0.68
C SER A 93 -10.15 8.91 -1.43
N SER A 94 -10.13 8.25 -2.59
CA SER A 94 -11.32 7.93 -3.41
C SER A 94 -12.10 6.72 -2.87
N ARG A 95 -12.17 6.56 -1.55
CA ARG A 95 -12.98 5.54 -0.87
C ARG A 95 -12.77 4.11 -1.40
N ASP A 96 -13.79 3.52 -2.06
CA ASP A 96 -13.79 2.13 -2.51
C ASP A 96 -12.59 1.79 -3.40
N TRP A 97 -12.25 2.68 -4.34
CA TRP A 97 -11.12 2.46 -5.22
C TRP A 97 -9.77 2.47 -4.51
N ALA A 98 -9.61 3.25 -3.45
CA ALA A 98 -8.39 3.23 -2.67
C ALA A 98 -8.15 1.86 -2.01
N ALA A 99 -9.22 1.24 -1.50
CA ALA A 99 -9.14 -0.11 -0.91
C ALA A 99 -9.04 -1.20 -1.99
N LYS A 100 -9.84 -1.11 -3.07
CA LYS A 100 -9.80 -2.06 -4.18
C LYS A 100 -8.45 -2.06 -4.89
N GLY A 101 -7.90 -0.88 -5.16
CA GLY A 101 -6.57 -0.75 -5.78
C GLY A 101 -5.48 -1.33 -4.89
N THR A 102 -5.56 -1.13 -3.58
CA THR A 102 -4.67 -1.75 -2.58
C THR A 102 -4.70 -3.28 -2.69
N LEU A 103 -5.88 -3.89 -2.73
CA LEU A 103 -6.04 -5.33 -2.94
C LEU A 103 -5.44 -5.79 -4.27
N LEU A 104 -5.74 -5.10 -5.36
CA LEU A 104 -5.28 -5.45 -6.71
C LEU A 104 -3.74 -5.36 -6.86
N LEU A 105 -3.09 -4.54 -6.07
CA LEU A 105 -1.63 -4.45 -6.00
C LEU A 105 -0.98 -5.56 -5.16
N GLY A 106 -1.77 -6.48 -4.61
CA GLY A 106 -1.26 -7.62 -3.83
C GLY A 106 -1.06 -7.35 -2.35
N VAL A 107 -1.57 -6.25 -1.83
CA VAL A 107 -1.50 -5.92 -0.39
C VAL A 107 -2.49 -6.78 0.38
N LYS A 108 -2.01 -7.44 1.44
CA LYS A 108 -2.81 -8.31 2.33
C LYS A 108 -3.16 -7.64 3.66
N ALA A 109 -2.30 -6.74 4.12
CA ALA A 109 -2.53 -6.00 5.36
C ALA A 109 -2.03 -4.56 5.26
N VAL A 110 -2.65 -3.69 6.01
CA VAL A 110 -2.19 -2.32 6.26
C VAL A 110 -2.04 -2.14 7.75
N ILE A 111 -0.85 -1.76 8.20
CA ILE A 111 -0.55 -1.45 9.60
C ILE A 111 -0.39 0.07 9.70
N ALA A 112 -1.18 0.75 10.51
CA ALA A 112 -1.13 2.21 10.60
C ALA A 112 -1.33 2.70 12.03
N THR A 113 -0.92 3.92 12.32
CA THR A 113 -1.15 4.54 13.64
C THR A 113 -2.65 4.77 13.89
N SER A 114 -3.37 5.15 12.85
CA SER A 114 -4.83 5.24 12.87
C SER A 114 -5.39 5.24 11.46
N PHE A 115 -6.68 4.95 11.32
CA PHE A 115 -7.39 4.90 10.04
C PHE A 115 -8.50 5.95 9.95
N GLU A 116 -8.73 6.44 8.75
CA GLU A 116 -10.02 7.04 8.42
C GLU A 116 -11.09 5.94 8.46
N ARG A 117 -12.20 6.22 9.12
CA ARG A 117 -13.23 5.22 9.46
C ARG A 117 -13.80 4.49 8.25
N ILE A 118 -14.15 5.23 7.21
CA ILE A 118 -14.76 4.65 5.99
C ILE A 118 -13.72 3.80 5.25
N HIS A 119 -12.48 4.29 5.16
CA HIS A 119 -11.42 3.56 4.50
C HIS A 119 -11.08 2.24 5.20
N ARG A 120 -11.05 2.23 6.54
CA ARG A 120 -10.89 1.00 7.32
C ARG A 120 -11.96 -0.03 6.98
N SER A 121 -13.24 0.39 6.96
CA SER A 121 -14.35 -0.49 6.60
C SER A 121 -14.24 -1.01 5.17
N ASN A 122 -13.79 -0.18 4.23
CA ASN A 122 -13.58 -0.58 2.84
C ASN A 122 -12.42 -1.58 2.69
N LEU A 123 -11.34 -1.42 3.44
CA LEU A 123 -10.24 -2.41 3.46
C LEU A 123 -10.76 -3.78 3.91
N VAL A 124 -11.50 -3.83 5.00
CA VAL A 124 -12.14 -5.08 5.49
C VAL A 124 -13.06 -5.67 4.42
N GLY A 125 -13.92 -4.85 3.83
CA GLY A 125 -14.84 -5.28 2.78
C GLY A 125 -14.15 -5.82 1.52
N MET A 126 -12.92 -5.38 1.23
CA MET A 126 -12.09 -5.86 0.13
C MET A 126 -11.20 -7.05 0.51
N GLY A 127 -11.20 -7.47 1.78
CA GLY A 127 -10.35 -8.57 2.25
C GLY A 127 -8.90 -8.17 2.53
N VAL A 128 -8.65 -6.88 2.79
CA VAL A 128 -7.35 -6.37 3.27
C VAL A 128 -7.44 -6.14 4.77
N LEU A 129 -6.54 -6.74 5.54
CA LEU A 129 -6.54 -6.65 7.00
C LEU A 129 -6.03 -5.28 7.48
N PRO A 130 -6.84 -4.42 8.12
CA PRO A 130 -6.37 -3.21 8.73
C PRO A 130 -5.97 -3.47 10.18
N LEU A 131 -4.75 -3.13 10.55
CA LEU A 131 -4.21 -3.24 11.90
C LEU A 131 -3.76 -1.88 12.40
N ALA A 132 -4.16 -1.49 13.60
CA ALA A 132 -3.67 -0.29 14.23
C ALA A 132 -2.53 -0.61 15.19
N PHE A 133 -1.45 0.17 15.15
CA PHE A 133 -0.45 0.11 16.22
C PHE A 133 -1.11 0.41 17.56
N THR A 134 -0.74 -0.33 18.58
CA THR A 134 -1.19 -0.02 19.94
C THR A 134 -0.51 1.24 20.47
N GLN A 135 -1.04 1.83 21.54
CA GLN A 135 -0.55 3.09 22.07
C GLN A 135 0.94 3.02 22.41
N GLY A 136 1.69 3.98 21.89
CA GLY A 136 3.14 4.10 22.10
C GLY A 136 3.99 3.47 21.01
N PHE A 137 3.37 2.80 20.02
CA PHE A 137 4.08 2.23 18.88
C PHE A 137 3.69 2.94 17.57
N ASP A 138 4.67 3.10 16.71
CA ASP A 138 4.57 3.51 15.32
C ASP A 138 5.80 2.99 14.55
N ALA A 139 5.86 3.26 13.25
CA ALA A 139 6.97 2.81 12.42
C ALA A 139 8.32 3.33 12.89
N ASP A 140 8.39 4.60 13.29
CA ASP A 140 9.63 5.25 13.74
C ASP A 140 10.12 4.67 15.06
N SER A 141 9.24 4.56 16.06
CA SER A 141 9.58 4.02 17.38
C SER A 141 10.04 2.56 17.33
N LEU A 142 9.55 1.81 16.36
CA LEU A 142 9.94 0.42 16.11
C LEU A 142 11.14 0.29 15.17
N GLY A 143 11.58 1.38 14.54
CA GLY A 143 12.69 1.37 13.59
C GLY A 143 12.37 0.59 12.30
N LEU A 144 11.10 0.58 11.87
CA LEU A 144 10.68 -0.02 10.61
C LEU A 144 11.12 0.86 9.45
N ASP A 145 11.76 0.27 8.45
CA ASP A 145 12.31 0.98 7.28
C ASP A 145 11.72 0.52 5.94
N GLY A 146 10.83 -0.48 5.97
CA GLY A 146 10.15 -1.02 4.80
C GLY A 146 10.87 -2.21 4.15
N SER A 147 12.01 -2.65 4.70
CA SER A 147 12.73 -3.84 4.22
C SER A 147 12.28 -5.14 4.91
N GLU A 148 11.40 -5.05 5.89
CA GLU A 148 11.03 -6.15 6.75
C GLU A 148 10.11 -7.16 6.06
N PHE A 149 10.26 -8.43 6.46
CA PHE A 149 9.30 -9.50 6.23
C PHE A 149 8.34 -9.58 7.42
N TYR A 150 7.05 -9.47 7.16
CA TYR A 150 6.01 -9.48 8.18
C TYR A 150 5.38 -10.86 8.35
N SER A 151 5.25 -11.30 9.59
CA SER A 151 4.44 -12.44 9.98
C SER A 151 3.26 -11.95 10.83
N ILE A 152 2.07 -12.13 10.28
CA ILE A 152 0.81 -11.71 10.91
C ILE A 152 -0.01 -12.99 11.15
N PRO A 153 -0.25 -13.39 12.41
CA PRO A 153 -1.03 -14.57 12.70
C PRO A 153 -2.52 -14.32 12.42
N ALA A 154 -2.90 -14.48 11.17
CA ALA A 154 -4.29 -14.37 10.71
C ALA A 154 -4.94 -15.75 10.62
N SER A 155 -5.08 -16.47 11.73
CA SER A 155 -5.89 -17.68 11.79
C SER A 155 -7.38 -17.30 11.75
N GLY A 156 -8.20 -18.03 11.01
CA GLY A 156 -9.54 -17.68 10.56
C GLY A 156 -10.62 -17.22 11.56
N ASN A 157 -10.27 -16.91 12.80
CA ASN A 157 -11.17 -16.43 13.85
C ASN A 157 -10.58 -15.21 14.57
N LEU A 158 -10.09 -14.21 13.81
CA LEU A 158 -9.74 -12.93 14.42
C LEU A 158 -11.02 -12.24 14.91
N GLU A 159 -11.13 -12.08 16.22
CA GLU A 159 -12.20 -11.28 16.80
C GLU A 159 -11.94 -9.79 16.49
N PRO A 160 -12.98 -9.03 16.15
CA PRO A 160 -12.84 -7.60 15.95
C PRO A 160 -12.21 -6.92 17.18
N PHE A 161 -11.22 -6.06 16.96
CA PHE A 161 -10.50 -5.34 18.00
C PHE A 161 -9.66 -6.22 18.96
N SER A 162 -9.42 -7.47 18.62
CA SER A 162 -8.45 -8.27 19.35
C SER A 162 -7.02 -7.82 19.08
N GLU A 163 -6.18 -7.89 20.10
CA GLU A 163 -4.76 -7.64 19.95
C GLU A 163 -4.05 -8.89 19.41
N ILE A 164 -3.21 -8.70 18.42
CA ILE A 164 -2.36 -9.74 17.85
C ILE A 164 -0.89 -9.30 17.90
N GLN A 165 0.02 -10.26 17.98
CA GLN A 165 1.45 -9.99 17.91
C GLN A 165 1.91 -10.09 16.46
N VAL A 166 2.42 -8.98 15.94
CA VAL A 166 3.01 -8.90 14.59
C VAL A 166 4.53 -9.03 14.73
N SER A 167 5.13 -9.89 13.92
CA SER A 167 6.58 -9.98 13.81
C SER A 167 7.04 -9.33 12.50
N ALA A 168 8.04 -8.46 12.58
CA ALA A 168 8.73 -7.83 11.47
C ALA A 168 10.20 -8.23 11.52
N ARG A 169 10.71 -8.93 10.50
CA ARG A 169 12.08 -9.44 10.45
C ARG A 169 12.85 -8.78 9.33
N LYS A 170 13.99 -8.19 9.66
CA LYS A 170 14.95 -7.61 8.71
C LYS A 170 15.83 -8.68 8.06
N GLY A 171 16.46 -8.30 6.95
CA GLY A 171 17.37 -9.20 6.22
C GLY A 171 18.62 -9.61 7.00
N ASP A 172 19.03 -8.84 8.01
CA ASP A 172 20.14 -9.15 8.92
C ASP A 172 19.75 -10.14 10.05
N GLY A 173 18.48 -10.58 10.08
CA GLY A 173 17.94 -11.48 11.10
C GLY A 173 17.35 -10.80 12.32
N THR A 174 17.43 -9.48 12.42
CA THR A 174 16.79 -8.70 13.51
C THR A 174 15.28 -8.89 13.42
N GLU A 175 14.67 -9.29 14.53
CA GLU A 175 13.22 -9.46 14.65
C GLU A 175 12.64 -8.44 15.63
N ILE A 176 11.59 -7.77 15.20
CA ILE A 176 10.84 -6.77 15.95
C ILE A 176 9.43 -7.34 16.15
N ILE A 177 9.02 -7.54 17.39
CA ILE A 177 7.68 -8.02 17.73
C ILE A 177 6.92 -6.91 18.41
N PHE A 178 5.72 -6.62 17.92
CA PHE A 178 4.88 -5.55 18.46
C PHE A 178 3.40 -5.93 18.43
N PRO A 179 2.62 -5.43 19.39
CA PRO A 179 1.18 -5.63 19.40
C PRO A 179 0.47 -4.70 18.42
N ALA A 180 -0.56 -5.20 17.75
CA ALA A 180 -1.45 -4.44 16.87
C ALA A 180 -2.92 -4.90 17.03
N ILE A 181 -3.88 -3.99 16.79
CA ILE A 181 -5.32 -4.21 16.93
C ILE A 181 -6.04 -4.04 15.60
#